data_d2f73fa04caf4a9b98a164e1f0321b06
#
_entry.id   d2f73fa04caf4a9b98a164e1f0321b06
#
_cell.length_a   1.000
_cell.length_b   1.000
_cell.length_c   1.000
_cell.angle_alpha   90.00
_cell.angle_beta   90.00
_cell.angle_gamma   90.00
#
_symmetry.space_group_name_H-M   'P 1'
#
loop_
_entity.id
_entity.type
_entity.pdbx_description
1 polymer ?
#
loop_
_entity_poly.entity_id
_entity_poly.type
_entity_poly.pdbx_seq_one_letter_code
_entity_poly.pdbx_strand_id
1 'polypeptide(L)'
;MVNILFLLLAIFCSLYFQKRFDRNDTSILTDIKNAMSSALPYSMIVAVFIYFYYSSIDPEFNLHQISQAENHIEAQLNDEELLRKLKQSNENFKFMQKEEIKIQMMQGPISNYSPGPTMSLSLLAMLLLSTTYSIFVTLIIRKFIFRGHSDNSAPSAS
;
A
#
# COMPACT_ATOMS: atom_id res chain seq x y z
N MET A 1 7.34 8.23 4.30
CA MET A 1 7.36 7.88 5.74
C MET A 1 6.24 8.55 6.56
N VAL A 2 5.92 9.81 6.32
CA VAL A 2 4.88 10.58 7.05
C VAL A 2 3.51 9.90 7.00
N ASN A 3 3.07 9.39 5.85
CA ASN A 3 1.77 8.73 5.68
C ASN A 3 1.59 7.47 6.54
N ILE A 4 2.67 6.70 6.76
CA ILE A 4 2.65 5.50 7.61
C ILE A 4 2.39 5.89 9.07
N LEU A 5 3.00 6.97 9.53
CA LEU A 5 2.84 7.47 10.89
C LEU A 5 1.41 7.97 11.14
N PHE A 6 0.81 8.69 10.19
CA PHE A 6 -0.58 9.11 10.27
C PHE A 6 -1.56 7.94 10.22
N LEU A 7 -1.30 6.92 9.43
CA LEU A 7 -2.10 5.68 9.40
C LEU A 7 -2.08 4.99 10.77
N LEU A 8 -0.89 4.81 11.35
CA LEU A 8 -0.73 4.23 12.69
C LEU A 8 -1.46 5.06 13.75
N LEU A 9 -1.33 6.38 13.68
CA LEU A 9 -2.01 7.29 14.61
C LEU A 9 -3.54 7.17 14.49
N ALA A 10 -4.08 7.12 13.28
CA ALA A 10 -5.51 6.96 13.04
C ALA A 10 -6.04 5.65 13.64
N ILE A 11 -5.34 4.54 13.41
CA ILE A 11 -5.69 3.22 13.97
C ILE A 11 -5.60 3.25 15.50
N PHE A 12 -4.53 3.79 16.05
CA PHE A 12 -4.32 3.88 17.49
C PHE A 12 -5.40 4.73 18.17
N CYS A 13 -5.66 5.94 17.67
CA CYS A 13 -6.67 6.82 18.21
C CYS A 13 -8.06 6.17 18.16
N SER A 14 -8.42 5.56 17.03
CA SER A 14 -9.72 4.88 16.87
C SER A 14 -9.92 3.79 17.93
N LEU A 15 -8.95 2.88 18.07
CA LEU A 15 -9.03 1.80 19.07
C LEU A 15 -9.01 2.33 20.51
N TYR A 16 -8.17 3.34 20.79
CA TYR A 16 -8.10 3.95 22.11
C TYR A 16 -9.41 4.59 22.51
N PHE A 17 -10.02 5.40 21.64
CA PHE A 17 -11.30 6.04 21.91
C PHE A 17 -12.41 5.00 22.04
N GLN A 18 -12.46 4.00 21.16
CA GLN A 18 -13.46 2.93 21.25
C GLN A 18 -13.38 2.20 22.58
N LYS A 19 -12.18 1.77 23.00
CA LYS A 19 -11.99 1.07 24.28
C LYS A 19 -12.27 1.96 25.50
N ARG A 20 -12.09 3.26 25.39
CA ARG A 20 -12.39 4.22 26.45
C ARG A 20 -13.89 4.44 26.64
N PHE A 21 -14.65 4.48 25.53
CA PHE A 21 -16.09 4.74 25.57
C PHE A 21 -16.92 3.47 25.70
N ASP A 22 -16.50 2.39 25.05
CA ASP A 22 -17.16 1.08 25.12
C ASP A 22 -16.30 0.11 25.94
N ARG A 23 -16.64 -0.02 27.24
CA ARG A 23 -15.92 -0.88 28.19
C ARG A 23 -16.21 -2.37 28.04
N ASN A 24 -17.04 -2.76 27.09
CA ASN A 24 -17.34 -4.16 26.87
C ASN A 24 -16.11 -4.90 26.37
N ASP A 25 -15.85 -6.06 26.97
CA ASP A 25 -14.75 -6.96 26.54
C ASP A 25 -15.08 -7.55 25.16
N THR A 26 -14.68 -6.82 24.13
CA THR A 26 -14.82 -7.28 22.74
C THR A 26 -13.77 -8.34 22.42
N SER A 27 -14.10 -9.25 21.50
CA SER A 27 -13.11 -10.23 21.03
C SER A 27 -11.94 -9.54 20.30
N ILE A 28 -10.77 -10.17 20.27
CA ILE A 28 -9.62 -9.68 19.52
C ILE A 28 -9.99 -9.41 18.05
N LEU A 29 -10.76 -10.30 17.47
CA LEU A 29 -11.21 -10.19 16.08
C LEU A 29 -12.08 -8.94 15.84
N THR A 30 -12.95 -8.63 16.80
CA THR A 30 -13.77 -7.41 16.74
C THR A 30 -12.93 -6.15 16.82
N ASP A 31 -11.90 -6.13 17.67
CA ASP A 31 -10.99 -5.00 17.78
C ASP A 31 -10.17 -4.80 16.49
N ILE A 32 -9.68 -5.88 15.88
CA ILE A 32 -9.00 -5.83 14.59
C ILE A 32 -9.93 -5.30 13.49
N LYS A 33 -11.17 -5.80 13.41
CA LYS A 33 -12.17 -5.32 12.45
C LYS A 33 -12.43 -3.82 12.60
N ASN A 34 -12.58 -3.34 13.84
CA ASN A 34 -12.81 -1.93 14.11
C ASN A 34 -11.59 -1.06 13.76
N ALA A 35 -10.37 -1.55 14.07
CA ALA A 35 -9.14 -0.91 13.66
C ALA A 35 -9.02 -0.78 12.14
N MET A 36 -9.34 -1.84 11.40
CA MET A 36 -9.37 -1.82 9.94
C MET A 36 -10.44 -0.87 9.39
N SER A 37 -11.62 -0.84 10.00
CA SER A 37 -12.71 0.06 9.60
C SER A 37 -12.33 1.54 9.68
N SER A 38 -11.47 1.93 10.60
CA SER A 38 -10.95 3.31 10.68
C SER A 38 -9.85 3.61 9.67
N ALA A 39 -9.08 2.60 9.28
CA ALA A 39 -8.00 2.76 8.30
C ALA A 39 -8.52 2.88 6.85
N LEU A 40 -9.68 2.30 6.53
CA LEU A 40 -10.27 2.32 5.20
C LEU A 40 -10.53 3.74 4.67
N PRO A 41 -11.27 4.63 5.38
CA PRO A 41 -11.52 5.98 4.89
C PRO A 41 -10.23 6.78 4.74
N TYR A 42 -9.26 6.61 5.64
CA TYR A 42 -7.95 7.24 5.51
C TYR A 42 -7.24 6.80 4.22
N SER A 43 -7.19 5.48 3.96
CA SER A 43 -6.56 4.93 2.76
C SER A 43 -7.23 5.43 1.48
N MET A 44 -8.55 5.56 1.47
CA MET A 44 -9.29 6.10 0.32
C MET A 44 -8.96 7.57 0.07
N ILE A 45 -8.92 8.41 1.12
CA ILE A 45 -8.58 9.83 1.00
C ILE A 45 -7.16 9.98 0.45
N VAL A 46 -6.20 9.21 0.97
CA VAL A 46 -4.81 9.25 0.49
C VAL A 46 -4.70 8.78 -0.97
N ALA A 47 -5.42 7.72 -1.35
CA ALA A 47 -5.41 7.24 -2.74
C ALA A 47 -5.99 8.26 -3.72
N VAL A 48 -7.10 8.92 -3.35
CA VAL A 48 -7.68 10.01 -4.15
C VAL A 48 -6.72 11.19 -4.23
N PHE A 49 -6.07 11.55 -3.13
CA PHE A 49 -5.06 12.62 -3.13
C PHE A 49 -3.88 12.28 -4.05
N ILE A 50 -3.39 11.04 -4.04
CA ILE A 50 -2.33 10.57 -4.95
C ILE A 50 -2.77 10.70 -6.40
N TYR A 51 -4.01 10.33 -6.73
CA TYR A 51 -4.54 10.51 -8.09
C TYR A 51 -4.52 11.98 -8.52
N PHE A 52 -5.05 12.88 -7.69
CA PHE A 52 -5.04 14.32 -7.98
C PHE A 52 -3.63 14.89 -8.07
N TYR A 53 -2.74 14.44 -7.20
CA TYR A 53 -1.35 14.89 -7.19
C TYR A 53 -0.68 14.60 -8.54
N TYR A 54 -0.71 13.36 -8.99
CA TYR A 54 -0.05 12.95 -10.25
C TYR A 54 -0.82 13.34 -11.51
N SER A 55 -2.11 13.65 -11.41
CA SER A 55 -2.89 14.11 -12.57
C SER A 55 -2.85 15.62 -12.77
N SER A 56 -2.69 16.41 -11.70
CA SER A 56 -2.89 17.86 -11.76
C SER A 56 -1.76 18.69 -11.14
N ILE A 57 -1.06 18.18 -10.11
CA ILE A 57 -0.03 18.95 -9.41
C ILE A 57 1.35 18.66 -10.00
N ASP A 58 1.67 17.39 -10.19
CA ASP A 58 2.97 16.95 -10.70
C ASP A 58 2.83 15.86 -11.79
N PRO A 59 2.23 16.18 -12.94
CA PRO A 59 2.14 15.23 -14.05
C PRO A 59 3.52 14.91 -14.66
N GLU A 60 4.50 15.80 -14.50
CA GLU A 60 5.86 15.63 -15.04
C GLU A 60 6.59 14.47 -14.38
N PHE A 61 6.31 14.18 -13.10
CA PHE A 61 6.91 13.04 -12.41
C PHE A 61 6.65 11.72 -13.15
N ASN A 62 5.40 11.46 -13.52
CA ASN A 62 5.04 10.24 -14.24
C ASN A 62 5.67 10.18 -15.64
N LEU A 63 5.68 11.32 -16.35
CA LEU A 63 6.34 11.42 -17.67
C LEU A 63 7.84 11.16 -17.56
N HIS A 64 8.47 11.68 -16.51
CA HIS A 64 9.89 11.44 -16.26
C HIS A 64 10.21 9.96 -16.00
N GLN A 65 9.37 9.26 -15.21
CA GLN A 65 9.52 7.83 -14.97
C GLN A 65 9.33 7.00 -16.26
N ILE A 66 8.36 7.36 -17.09
CA ILE A 66 8.14 6.72 -18.39
C ILE A 66 9.34 6.94 -19.31
N SER A 67 9.86 8.17 -19.38
CA SER A 67 11.04 8.49 -20.18
C SER A 67 12.31 7.76 -19.70
N GLN A 68 12.51 7.63 -18.40
CA GLN A 68 13.61 6.82 -17.86
C GLN A 68 13.47 5.34 -18.24
N ALA A 69 12.25 4.80 -18.13
CA ALA A 69 11.98 3.42 -18.55
C ALA A 69 12.23 3.23 -20.06
N GLU A 70 11.83 4.19 -20.88
CA GLU A 70 12.08 4.19 -22.33
C GLU A 70 13.58 4.17 -22.64
N ASN A 71 14.36 5.06 -22.05
CA ASN A 71 15.80 5.12 -22.22
C ASN A 71 16.48 3.79 -21.81
N HIS A 72 16.00 3.19 -20.72
CA HIS A 72 16.52 1.90 -20.26
C HIS A 72 16.20 0.76 -21.23
N ILE A 73 14.98 0.72 -21.75
CA ILE A 73 14.53 -0.26 -22.75
C ILE A 73 15.32 -0.08 -24.05
N GLU A 74 15.51 1.16 -24.51
CA GLU A 74 16.31 1.44 -25.70
C GLU A 74 17.76 1.00 -25.55
N ALA A 75 18.37 1.25 -24.40
CA ALA A 75 19.72 0.80 -24.11
C ALA A 75 19.83 -0.74 -24.18
N GLN A 76 18.86 -1.46 -23.62
CA GLN A 76 18.80 -2.93 -23.70
C GLN A 76 18.60 -3.45 -25.12
N LEU A 77 17.78 -2.77 -25.93
CA LEU A 77 17.50 -3.17 -27.30
C LEU A 77 18.67 -2.81 -28.26
N ASN A 78 19.49 -1.84 -27.90
CA ASN A 78 20.67 -1.46 -28.67
C ASN A 78 21.88 -2.37 -28.39
N ASP A 79 21.86 -3.10 -27.30
CA ASP A 79 22.84 -4.13 -26.99
C ASP A 79 22.42 -5.46 -27.65
N GLU A 80 23.20 -5.91 -28.65
CA GLU A 80 22.87 -7.12 -29.41
C GLU A 80 22.87 -8.39 -28.55
N GLU A 81 23.71 -8.44 -27.51
CA GLU A 81 23.77 -9.59 -26.62
C GLU A 81 22.53 -9.66 -25.73
N LEU A 82 22.11 -8.51 -25.17
CA LEU A 82 20.89 -8.40 -24.37
C LEU A 82 19.64 -8.67 -25.22
N LEU A 83 19.57 -8.13 -26.43
CA LEU A 83 18.47 -8.38 -27.35
C LEU A 83 18.35 -9.88 -27.69
N ARG A 84 19.49 -10.55 -27.92
CA ARG A 84 19.50 -11.99 -28.20
C ARG A 84 19.00 -12.79 -26.98
N LYS A 85 19.44 -12.43 -25.76
CA LYS A 85 18.95 -13.06 -24.52
C LYS A 85 17.45 -12.84 -24.32
N LEU A 86 16.96 -11.63 -24.57
CA LEU A 86 15.54 -11.29 -24.52
C LEU A 86 14.70 -12.13 -25.49
N LYS A 87 15.16 -12.29 -26.73
CA LYS A 87 14.50 -13.12 -27.74
C LYS A 87 14.56 -14.62 -27.42
N GLN A 88 15.57 -15.06 -26.70
CA GLN A 88 15.69 -16.46 -26.27
C GLN A 88 14.82 -16.76 -25.05
N SER A 89 14.68 -15.80 -24.12
CA SER A 89 13.92 -16.00 -22.88
C SER A 89 12.40 -15.84 -23.06
N ASN A 90 11.96 -15.16 -24.12
CA ASN A 90 10.56 -14.92 -24.38
C ASN A 90 10.17 -15.32 -25.82
N GLU A 91 9.35 -16.37 -25.93
CA GLU A 91 8.93 -16.90 -27.24
C GLU A 91 8.18 -15.86 -28.08
N ASN A 92 7.44 -14.94 -27.46
CA ASN A 92 6.73 -13.89 -28.17
C ASN A 92 7.69 -12.91 -28.87
N PHE A 93 8.89 -12.68 -28.32
CA PHE A 93 9.86 -11.76 -28.91
C PHE A 93 10.70 -12.37 -30.04
N LYS A 94 10.64 -13.68 -30.22
CA LYS A 94 11.51 -14.44 -31.12
C LYS A 94 11.43 -13.96 -32.57
N PHE A 95 10.21 -13.62 -33.02
CA PHE A 95 9.93 -13.20 -34.41
C PHE A 95 9.62 -11.70 -34.54
N MET A 96 9.62 -10.96 -33.42
CA MET A 96 9.31 -9.53 -33.41
C MET A 96 10.50 -8.68 -33.85
N GLN A 97 10.18 -7.57 -34.51
CA GLN A 97 11.17 -6.52 -34.79
C GLN A 97 11.48 -5.74 -33.51
N LYS A 98 12.60 -5.00 -33.53
CA LYS A 98 13.09 -4.26 -32.38
C LYS A 98 12.08 -3.23 -31.89
N GLU A 99 11.41 -2.55 -32.81
CA GLU A 99 10.38 -1.55 -32.57
C GLU A 99 9.14 -2.17 -31.90
N GLU A 100 8.74 -3.36 -32.35
CA GLU A 100 7.60 -4.08 -31.77
C GLU A 100 7.88 -4.53 -30.33
N ILE A 101 9.09 -5.02 -30.08
CA ILE A 101 9.57 -5.39 -28.75
C ILE A 101 9.57 -4.14 -27.84
N LYS A 102 10.05 -2.98 -28.33
CA LYS A 102 10.02 -1.70 -27.59
C LYS A 102 8.60 -1.35 -27.18
N ILE A 103 7.65 -1.36 -28.13
CA ILE A 103 6.23 -1.04 -27.87
C ILE A 103 5.66 -1.98 -26.80
N GLN A 104 5.92 -3.27 -26.90
CA GLN A 104 5.41 -4.25 -25.95
C GLN A 104 6.05 -4.09 -24.56
N MET A 105 7.34 -3.83 -24.46
CA MET A 105 8.02 -3.56 -23.20
C MET A 105 7.56 -2.25 -22.56
N MET A 106 7.22 -1.23 -23.36
CA MET A 106 6.74 0.06 -22.89
C MET A 106 5.30 0.02 -22.33
N GLN A 107 4.49 -0.98 -22.70
CA GLN A 107 3.13 -1.10 -22.17
C GLN A 107 3.11 -1.20 -20.62
N GLY A 108 4.05 -1.92 -20.03
CA GLY A 108 4.18 -2.05 -18.58
C GLY A 108 4.45 -0.69 -17.88
N PRO A 109 5.53 0.00 -18.21
CA PRO A 109 5.82 1.34 -17.68
C PRO A 109 4.69 2.35 -17.88
N ILE A 110 4.14 2.45 -19.10
CA ILE A 110 3.03 3.37 -19.40
C ILE A 110 1.81 3.05 -18.53
N SER A 111 1.45 1.77 -18.39
CA SER A 111 0.34 1.36 -17.55
C SER A 111 0.60 1.64 -16.06
N ASN A 112 1.79 1.33 -15.55
CA ASN A 112 2.11 1.44 -14.13
C ASN A 112 2.30 2.87 -13.65
N TYR A 113 2.86 3.75 -14.48
CA TYR A 113 3.11 5.15 -14.13
C TYR A 113 1.98 6.11 -14.55
N SER A 114 0.84 5.61 -15.02
CA SER A 114 -0.33 6.47 -15.20
C SER A 114 -1.03 6.74 -13.86
N PRO A 115 -1.73 7.89 -13.69
CA PRO A 115 -2.32 8.27 -12.41
C PRO A 115 -3.30 7.25 -11.84
N GLY A 116 -4.11 6.61 -12.67
CA GLY A 116 -5.10 5.61 -12.25
C GLY A 116 -4.49 4.34 -11.63
N PRO A 117 -3.63 3.61 -12.35
CA PRO A 117 -2.88 2.47 -11.81
C PRO A 117 -2.03 2.83 -10.58
N THR A 118 -1.36 4.00 -10.57
CA THR A 118 -0.60 4.46 -9.40
C THR A 118 -1.49 4.61 -8.16
N MET A 119 -2.68 5.20 -8.33
CA MET A 119 -3.70 5.27 -7.28
C MET A 119 -4.12 3.88 -6.81
N SER A 120 -4.44 2.98 -7.72
CA SER A 120 -4.90 1.62 -7.39
C SER A 120 -3.84 0.82 -6.65
N LEU A 121 -2.58 0.89 -7.10
CA LEU A 121 -1.46 0.23 -6.44
C LEU A 121 -1.19 0.81 -5.05
N SER A 122 -1.27 2.13 -4.91
CA SER A 122 -1.13 2.81 -3.62
C SER A 122 -2.25 2.43 -2.66
N LEU A 123 -3.49 2.35 -3.13
CA LEU A 123 -4.62 1.90 -2.33
C LEU A 123 -4.42 0.45 -1.84
N LEU A 124 -4.02 -0.45 -2.73
CA LEU A 124 -3.73 -1.84 -2.37
C LEU A 124 -2.63 -1.94 -1.30
N ALA A 125 -1.52 -1.23 -1.51
CA ALA A 125 -0.42 -1.18 -0.54
C ALA A 125 -0.86 -0.65 0.82
N MET A 126 -1.67 0.42 0.85
CA MET A 126 -2.23 0.99 2.08
C MET A 126 -3.17 0.02 2.79
N LEU A 127 -3.99 -0.74 2.06
CA LEU A 127 -4.89 -1.74 2.65
C LEU A 127 -4.10 -2.90 3.28
N LEU A 128 -3.04 -3.37 2.63
CA LEU A 128 -2.15 -4.40 3.19
C LEU A 128 -1.44 -3.90 4.46
N LEU A 129 -0.90 -2.68 4.42
CA LEU A 129 -0.29 -2.05 5.58
C LEU A 129 -1.29 -1.86 6.72
N SER A 130 -2.50 -1.39 6.43
CA SER A 130 -3.53 -1.16 7.45
C SER A 130 -3.94 -2.45 8.15
N THR A 131 -4.05 -3.55 7.41
CA THR A 131 -4.36 -4.87 7.97
C THR A 131 -3.26 -5.30 8.94
N THR A 132 -2.00 -5.21 8.51
CA THR A 132 -0.85 -5.57 9.34
C THR A 132 -0.77 -4.71 10.60
N TYR A 133 -0.88 -3.40 10.47
CA TYR A 133 -0.82 -2.48 11.61
C TYR A 133 -2.01 -2.61 12.55
N SER A 134 -3.22 -2.89 12.03
CA SER A 134 -4.39 -3.15 12.88
C SER A 134 -4.17 -4.32 13.82
N ILE A 135 -3.55 -5.39 13.34
CA ILE A 135 -3.20 -6.54 14.18
C ILE A 135 -2.19 -6.15 15.25
N PHE A 136 -1.08 -5.49 14.86
CA PHE A 136 -0.04 -5.09 15.81
C PHE A 136 -0.53 -4.12 16.86
N VAL A 137 -1.26 -3.07 16.45
CA VAL A 137 -1.78 -2.05 17.37
C VAL A 137 -2.80 -2.64 18.32
N THR A 138 -3.68 -3.54 17.84
CA THR A 138 -4.65 -4.25 18.70
C THR A 138 -3.94 -5.07 19.77
N LEU A 139 -2.90 -5.82 19.41
CA LEU A 139 -2.13 -6.63 20.37
C LEU A 139 -1.40 -5.76 21.41
N ILE A 140 -0.81 -4.64 20.96
CA ILE A 140 -0.13 -3.69 21.86
C ILE A 140 -1.12 -3.06 22.84
N ILE A 141 -2.24 -2.54 22.35
CA ILE A 141 -3.26 -1.90 23.20
C ILE A 141 -3.81 -2.88 24.23
N ARG A 142 -4.14 -4.10 23.83
CA ARG A 142 -4.63 -5.13 24.75
C ARG A 142 -3.59 -5.51 25.80
N LYS A 143 -2.33 -5.69 25.37
CA LYS A 143 -1.27 -6.16 26.28
C LYS A 143 -0.81 -5.09 27.26
N PHE A 144 -0.72 -3.83 26.82
CA PHE A 144 -0.05 -2.78 27.61
C PHE A 144 -1.02 -1.78 28.24
N ILE A 145 -2.13 -1.46 27.60
CA ILE A 145 -3.02 -0.39 28.07
C ILE A 145 -4.17 -0.95 28.92
N PHE A 146 -4.72 -2.12 28.56
CA PHE A 146 -5.91 -2.67 29.22
C PHE A 146 -5.66 -3.87 30.14
N ARG A 147 -4.42 -4.33 30.28
CA ARG A 147 -4.06 -5.45 31.18
C ARG A 147 -4.23 -5.12 32.66
N GLY A 148 -4.23 -3.84 33.04
CA GLY A 148 -4.32 -3.40 34.45
C GLY A 148 -5.73 -3.41 35.06
N HIS A 149 -6.78 -3.81 34.31
CA HIS A 149 -8.15 -3.75 34.84
C HIS A 149 -8.72 -5.10 35.30
N SER A 150 -8.03 -6.22 35.01
CA SER A 150 -8.51 -7.56 35.40
C SER A 150 -8.22 -7.94 36.86
N ASP A 151 -7.27 -7.29 37.51
CA ASP A 151 -6.81 -7.71 38.86
C ASP A 151 -7.58 -7.09 40.02
N ASN A 152 -8.52 -6.15 39.78
CA ASN A 152 -9.25 -5.47 40.86
C ASN A 152 -10.64 -6.02 41.15
N SER A 153 -11.06 -7.15 40.57
CA SER A 153 -12.33 -7.81 40.87
C SER A 153 -12.14 -9.12 41.62
N ALA A 154 -11.25 -9.14 42.62
CA ALA A 154 -11.30 -10.18 43.63
C ALA A 154 -12.50 -9.87 44.55
N PRO A 155 -13.51 -10.75 44.65
CA PRO A 155 -14.58 -10.55 45.62
C PRO A 155 -13.97 -10.68 47.01
N SER A 156 -14.12 -9.64 47.85
CA SER A 156 -13.90 -9.74 49.27
C SER A 156 -14.91 -10.74 49.83
N ALA A 157 -14.47 -11.97 50.06
CA ALA A 157 -15.19 -12.95 50.83
C ALA A 157 -15.19 -12.48 52.29
N SER A 158 -16.33 -12.11 52.77
CA SER A 158 -16.66 -11.98 54.20
C SER A 158 -17.85 -12.88 54.51
#